data_04dee4039acfe6d63b4e09b1cb798836
#
_entry.id   04dee4039acfe6d63b4e09b1cb798836
#
_cell.length_a   1.000
_cell.length_b   1.000
_cell.length_c   1.000
_cell.angle_alpha   90.00
_cell.angle_beta   90.00
_cell.angle_gamma   90.00
#
_symmetry.space_group_name_H-M   'P 1'
#
loop_
_entity.id
_entity.type
_entity.pdbx_description
1 polymer ?
#
loop_
_entity_poly.entity_id
_entity_poly.type
_entity_poly.pdbx_seq_one_letter_code
_entity_poly.pdbx_strand_id
1 'polypeptide(L)'
;MTVTDLRERLAGLTEAEADLLETKLRAKLWAKRWNAWTPYPWQVPPDEVETHGMWLQLGGRGTGKTDGCARYMVAHVNGPPCDDRVPGGHRMSIIAPTQGDAVESAVNGPSGLKAHDPRVALRTTAGGTHVRWPSGAEAKLFGAHTPDDVERLRSGGNRCLVWLEEA
;
A
#
# COMPACT_ATOMS: atom_id res chain seq x y z
N MET A 1 -3.75 20.15 28.88
CA MET A 1 -2.56 20.19 28.03
C MET A 1 -2.81 21.21 26.91
N THR A 2 -2.08 22.30 26.89
CA THR A 2 -2.20 23.36 25.90
C THR A 2 -1.42 23.00 24.62
N VAL A 3 -1.66 23.71 23.52
CA VAL A 3 -0.91 23.54 22.27
C VAL A 3 0.58 23.88 22.50
N THR A 4 0.88 24.80 23.40
CA THR A 4 2.24 25.20 23.77
C THR A 4 2.96 24.06 24.50
N ASP A 5 2.31 23.45 25.51
CA ASP A 5 2.87 22.28 26.22
C ASP A 5 3.18 21.12 25.25
N LEU A 6 2.33 20.93 24.23
CA LEU A 6 2.53 19.89 23.24
C LEU A 6 3.74 20.19 22.34
N ARG A 7 3.90 21.44 21.90
CA ARG A 7 5.04 21.88 21.09
C ARG A 7 6.38 21.73 21.82
N GLU A 8 6.42 22.12 23.10
CA GLU A 8 7.61 21.98 23.93
C GLU A 8 8.01 20.50 24.11
N ARG A 9 7.05 19.64 24.36
CA ARG A 9 7.30 18.19 24.47
C ARG A 9 7.79 17.57 23.15
N LEU A 10 7.25 17.98 22.01
CA LEU A 10 7.69 17.52 20.70
C LEU A 10 9.11 18.02 20.37
N ALA A 11 9.45 19.26 20.74
CA ALA A 11 10.77 19.82 20.52
C ALA A 11 11.89 19.16 21.36
N GLY A 12 11.52 18.49 22.45
CA GLY A 12 12.44 17.76 23.32
C GLY A 12 12.67 16.29 22.95
N LEU A 13 12.00 15.77 21.90
CA LEU A 13 12.16 14.39 21.49
C LEU A 13 13.48 14.17 20.74
N THR A 14 14.14 13.07 21.02
CA THR A 14 15.21 12.55 20.16
C THR A 14 14.62 12.06 18.84
N GLU A 15 15.46 11.93 17.81
CA GLU A 15 15.05 11.43 16.49
C GLU A 15 14.35 10.06 16.60
N ALA A 16 14.90 9.14 17.39
CA ALA A 16 14.31 7.81 17.60
C ALA A 16 12.94 7.87 18.32
N GLU A 17 12.76 8.78 19.27
CA GLU A 17 11.47 8.97 19.95
C GLU A 17 10.44 9.63 19.01
N ALA A 18 10.87 10.53 18.16
CA ALA A 18 10.02 11.16 17.15
C ALA A 18 9.54 10.12 16.12
N ASP A 19 10.41 9.27 15.63
CA ASP A 19 10.08 8.18 14.69
C ASP A 19 9.10 7.17 15.31
N LEU A 20 9.35 6.79 16.57
CA LEU A 20 8.45 5.89 17.29
C LEU A 20 7.07 6.52 17.50
N LEU A 21 7.02 7.80 17.83
CA LEU A 21 5.76 8.54 18.01
C LEU A 21 5.02 8.66 16.68
N GLU A 22 5.72 8.97 15.60
CA GLU A 22 5.13 9.03 14.27
C GLU A 22 4.54 7.70 13.86
N THR A 23 5.26 6.61 14.05
CA THR A 23 4.80 5.24 13.78
C THR A 23 3.52 4.92 14.56
N LYS A 24 3.47 5.23 15.85
CA LYS A 24 2.29 5.03 16.70
C LYS A 24 1.10 5.89 16.27
N LEU A 25 1.34 7.14 15.87
CA LEU A 25 0.29 8.04 15.39
C LEU A 25 -0.25 7.57 14.04
N ARG A 26 0.61 7.12 13.13
CA ARG A 26 0.21 6.54 11.85
C ARG A 26 -0.68 5.32 12.04
N ALA A 27 -0.28 4.39 12.90
CA ALA A 27 -1.06 3.20 13.21
C ALA A 27 -2.44 3.56 13.79
N LYS A 28 -2.52 4.54 14.71
CA LYS A 28 -3.80 5.01 15.28
C LYS A 28 -4.69 5.70 14.23
N LEU A 29 -4.12 6.55 13.37
CA LEU A 29 -4.87 7.23 12.31
C LEU A 29 -5.37 6.23 11.28
N TRP A 30 -4.55 5.24 10.95
CA TRP A 30 -4.95 4.17 10.06
C TRP A 30 -6.08 3.33 10.66
N ALA A 31 -5.95 2.88 11.90
CA ALA A 31 -6.99 2.12 12.60
C ALA A 31 -8.31 2.91 12.65
N LYS A 32 -8.26 4.23 12.91
CA LYS A 32 -9.44 5.09 12.88
C LYS A 32 -10.08 5.16 11.49
N ARG A 33 -9.29 5.28 10.42
CA ARG A 33 -9.78 5.28 9.03
C ARG A 33 -10.36 3.94 8.64
N TRP A 34 -9.68 2.84 9.01
CA TRP A 34 -10.16 1.49 8.76
C TRP A 34 -11.46 1.21 9.49
N ASN A 35 -11.55 1.57 10.77
CA ASN A 35 -12.76 1.37 11.57
C ASN A 35 -13.93 2.28 11.14
N ALA A 36 -13.67 3.38 10.47
CA ALA A 36 -14.70 4.26 9.89
C ALA A 36 -15.19 3.79 8.51
N TRP A 37 -14.49 2.84 7.89
CA TRP A 37 -14.91 2.24 6.63
C TRP A 37 -15.87 1.09 6.89
N THR A 38 -16.99 1.08 6.20
CA THR A 38 -17.93 -0.04 6.22
C THR A 38 -17.73 -0.84 4.94
N PRO A 39 -16.92 -1.91 4.97
CA PRO A 39 -16.66 -2.72 3.79
C PRO A 39 -17.88 -3.55 3.42
N TYR A 40 -18.02 -3.84 2.14
CA TYR A 40 -18.82 -4.98 1.75
C TYR A 40 -18.12 -6.28 2.17
N PRO A 41 -18.87 -7.39 2.40
CA PRO A 41 -18.27 -8.64 2.88
C PRO A 41 -17.13 -9.16 2.00
N TRP A 42 -17.19 -8.94 0.68
CA TRP A 42 -16.13 -9.35 -0.26
C TRP A 42 -14.90 -8.44 -0.30
N GLN A 43 -14.96 -7.28 0.34
CA GLN A 43 -13.82 -6.36 0.45
C GLN A 43 -12.93 -6.65 1.67
N VAL A 44 -13.38 -7.56 2.52
CA VAL A 44 -12.60 -7.99 3.69
C VAL A 44 -11.89 -9.30 3.33
N PRO A 45 -10.56 -9.35 3.43
CA PRO A 45 -9.86 -10.61 3.21
C PRO A 45 -10.32 -11.63 4.27
N PRO A 46 -10.57 -12.88 3.88
CA PRO A 46 -10.86 -13.92 4.85
C PRO A 46 -9.59 -14.24 5.68
N ASP A 47 -9.78 -14.75 6.89
CA ASP A 47 -8.67 -15.07 7.81
C ASP A 47 -7.69 -16.08 7.19
N GLU A 48 -8.19 -16.95 6.31
CA GLU A 48 -7.39 -17.96 5.60
C GLU A 48 -6.39 -17.37 4.60
N VAL A 49 -6.48 -16.09 4.26
CA VAL A 49 -5.51 -15.42 3.37
C VAL A 49 -4.09 -15.55 3.91
N GLU A 50 -3.90 -15.50 5.22
CA GLU A 50 -2.58 -15.65 5.83
C GLU A 50 -1.99 -17.06 5.63
N THR A 51 -2.84 -18.08 5.54
CA THR A 51 -2.41 -19.48 5.34
C THR A 51 -2.33 -19.88 3.88
N HIS A 52 -3.26 -19.40 3.03
CA HIS A 52 -3.32 -19.75 1.61
C HIS A 52 -2.56 -18.75 0.72
N GLY A 53 -2.25 -17.56 1.22
CA GLY A 53 -1.47 -16.54 0.54
C GLY A 53 -2.15 -15.89 -0.66
N MET A 54 -3.45 -16.15 -0.89
CA MET A 54 -4.20 -15.60 -2.02
C MET A 54 -5.62 -15.19 -1.63
N TRP A 55 -6.00 -14.00 -2.07
CA TRP A 55 -7.37 -13.49 -1.97
C TRP A 55 -7.87 -13.06 -3.35
N LEU A 56 -8.95 -13.68 -3.81
CA LEU A 56 -9.56 -13.40 -5.10
C LEU A 56 -10.90 -12.67 -4.89
N GLN A 57 -11.01 -11.47 -5.45
CA GLN A 57 -12.25 -10.69 -5.48
C GLN A 57 -12.90 -10.78 -6.86
N LEU A 58 -14.02 -11.50 -6.95
CA LEU A 58 -14.83 -11.58 -8.16
C LEU A 58 -16.03 -10.66 -8.06
N GLY A 59 -16.28 -9.88 -9.10
CA GLY A 59 -17.41 -8.96 -9.15
C GLY A 59 -17.41 -8.07 -10.38
N GLY A 60 -18.56 -7.52 -10.72
CA GLY A 60 -18.73 -6.59 -11.83
C GLY A 60 -18.02 -5.24 -11.62
N ARG A 61 -18.17 -4.34 -12.57
CA ARG A 61 -17.71 -2.95 -12.43
C ARG A 61 -18.46 -2.26 -11.29
N GLY A 62 -17.75 -1.39 -10.56
CA GLY A 62 -18.33 -0.61 -9.46
C GLY A 62 -18.55 -1.38 -8.16
N THR A 63 -18.14 -2.64 -8.05
CA THR A 63 -18.29 -3.43 -6.81
C THR A 63 -17.23 -3.14 -5.75
N GLY A 64 -16.34 -2.17 -5.98
CA GLY A 64 -15.34 -1.74 -4.99
C GLY A 64 -14.12 -2.65 -4.85
N LYS A 65 -13.79 -3.48 -5.84
CA LYS A 65 -12.60 -4.34 -5.81
C LYS A 65 -11.32 -3.53 -5.64
N THR A 66 -11.12 -2.55 -6.51
CA THR A 66 -9.96 -1.64 -6.45
C THR A 66 -9.87 -0.90 -5.10
N ASP A 67 -11.01 -0.42 -4.57
CA ASP A 67 -11.09 0.22 -3.25
C ASP A 67 -10.64 -0.72 -2.13
N GLY A 68 -11.14 -1.96 -2.13
CA GLY A 68 -10.74 -2.99 -1.16
C GLY A 68 -9.26 -3.32 -1.23
N CYS A 69 -8.72 -3.55 -2.43
CA CYS A 69 -7.30 -3.85 -2.64
C CYS A 69 -6.39 -2.68 -2.24
N ALA A 70 -6.77 -1.44 -2.60
CA ALA A 70 -6.00 -0.25 -2.23
C ALA A 70 -5.96 -0.05 -0.71
N ARG A 71 -7.09 -0.22 -0.03
CA ARG A 71 -7.16 -0.17 1.44
C ARG A 71 -6.34 -1.27 2.09
N TYR A 72 -6.41 -2.49 1.56
CA TYR A 72 -5.61 -3.61 2.07
C TYR A 72 -4.10 -3.33 1.93
N MET A 73 -3.66 -2.82 0.77
CA MET A 73 -2.26 -2.45 0.58
C MET A 73 -1.81 -1.31 1.50
N VAL A 74 -2.63 -0.29 1.70
CA VAL A 74 -2.35 0.80 2.67
C VAL A 74 -2.28 0.25 4.09
N ALA A 75 -3.15 -0.69 4.45
CA ALA A 75 -3.13 -1.39 5.71
C ALA A 75 -1.81 -2.14 5.93
N HIS A 76 -1.43 -2.92 4.94
CA HIS A 76 -0.22 -3.73 4.95
C HIS A 76 1.03 -2.87 5.18
N VAL A 77 1.15 -1.74 4.48
CA VAL A 77 2.29 -0.81 4.63
C VAL A 77 2.35 -0.14 6.01
N ASN A 78 1.21 0.05 6.66
CA ASN A 78 1.15 0.63 8.00
C ASN A 78 1.18 -0.44 9.12
N GLY A 79 1.26 -1.72 8.75
CA GLY A 79 1.42 -2.85 9.66
C GLY A 79 2.88 -3.10 10.05
N PRO A 80 3.15 -4.23 10.73
CA PRO A 80 4.49 -4.63 11.06
C PRO A 80 5.32 -4.92 9.80
N PRO A 81 6.63 -4.64 9.82
CA PRO A 81 7.49 -4.88 8.66
C PRO A 81 7.55 -6.36 8.30
N CYS A 82 7.50 -6.67 7.01
CA CYS A 82 7.68 -8.02 6.49
C CYS A 82 9.16 -8.42 6.35
N ASP A 83 10.03 -7.43 6.15
CA ASP A 83 11.48 -7.63 6.03
C ASP A 83 12.21 -6.34 6.47
N ASP A 84 12.86 -6.41 7.63
CA ASP A 84 13.60 -5.27 8.22
C ASP A 84 14.82 -4.83 7.40
N ARG A 85 15.25 -5.65 6.41
CA ARG A 85 16.37 -5.33 5.52
C ARG A 85 15.98 -4.42 4.37
N VAL A 86 14.70 -4.19 4.13
CA VAL A 86 14.22 -3.30 3.06
C VAL A 86 13.70 -1.99 3.62
N PRO A 87 13.89 -0.87 2.92
CA PRO A 87 13.38 0.42 3.36
C PRO A 87 11.87 0.37 3.61
N GLY A 88 11.43 0.83 4.76
CA GLY A 88 10.03 0.84 5.16
C GLY A 88 9.42 -0.54 5.41
N GLY A 89 10.23 -1.60 5.46
CA GLY A 89 9.80 -2.95 5.81
C GLY A 89 8.98 -3.70 4.75
N HIS A 90 8.63 -3.04 3.61
CA HIS A 90 7.72 -3.61 2.63
C HIS A 90 8.18 -3.38 1.20
N ARG A 91 8.19 -4.45 0.41
CA ARG A 91 8.43 -4.42 -1.02
C ARG A 91 7.30 -5.15 -1.74
N MET A 92 6.54 -4.43 -2.56
CA MET A 92 5.29 -4.90 -3.13
C MET A 92 5.28 -4.75 -4.65
N SER A 93 4.24 -5.29 -5.30
CA SER A 93 3.98 -5.06 -6.72
C SER A 93 2.50 -4.81 -6.98
N ILE A 94 2.23 -3.99 -7.98
CA ILE A 94 0.90 -3.82 -8.58
C ILE A 94 1.02 -4.19 -10.04
N ILE A 95 0.20 -5.10 -10.49
CA ILE A 95 0.20 -5.67 -11.83
C ILE A 95 -1.17 -5.42 -12.45
N ALA A 96 -1.21 -4.82 -13.63
CA ALA A 96 -2.42 -4.59 -14.39
C ALA A 96 -2.18 -4.99 -15.86
N PRO A 97 -3.19 -5.01 -16.74
CA PRO A 97 -3.00 -5.30 -18.15
C PRO A 97 -1.90 -4.44 -18.77
N THR A 98 -1.91 -3.14 -18.50
CA THR A 98 -0.80 -2.24 -18.87
C THR A 98 -0.28 -1.49 -17.63
N GLN A 99 0.95 -0.97 -17.72
CA GLN A 99 1.49 -0.11 -16.66
C GLN A 99 0.68 1.18 -16.52
N GLY A 100 0.10 1.69 -17.62
CA GLY A 100 -0.80 2.84 -17.60
C GLY A 100 -2.05 2.57 -16.77
N ASP A 101 -2.68 1.41 -16.96
CA ASP A 101 -3.84 1.00 -16.18
C ASP A 101 -3.52 0.90 -14.69
N ALA A 102 -2.34 0.35 -14.35
CA ALA A 102 -1.89 0.32 -12.96
C ALA A 102 -1.77 1.73 -12.36
N VAL A 103 -1.25 2.70 -13.12
CA VAL A 103 -1.14 4.10 -12.66
C VAL A 103 -2.51 4.74 -12.52
N GLU A 104 -3.37 4.64 -13.53
CA GLU A 104 -4.65 5.34 -13.58
C GLU A 104 -5.69 4.72 -12.63
N SER A 105 -5.79 3.40 -12.59
CA SER A 105 -6.78 2.71 -11.75
C SER A 105 -6.27 2.56 -10.31
N ALA A 106 -5.16 1.83 -10.12
CA ALA A 106 -4.73 1.43 -8.79
C ALA A 106 -4.05 2.55 -7.98
N VAL A 107 -3.45 3.56 -8.64
CA VAL A 107 -2.74 4.64 -7.93
C VAL A 107 -3.53 5.93 -7.90
N ASN A 108 -3.86 6.51 -9.06
CA ASN A 108 -4.45 7.85 -9.17
C ASN A 108 -5.98 7.83 -9.13
N GLY A 109 -6.62 6.71 -9.43
CA GLY A 109 -8.06 6.59 -9.51
C GLY A 109 -8.78 6.95 -8.21
N PRO A 110 -10.09 7.23 -8.28
CA PRO A 110 -10.88 7.66 -7.11
C PRO A 110 -10.96 6.59 -6.00
N SER A 111 -10.70 5.33 -6.34
CA SER A 111 -10.60 4.20 -5.42
C SER A 111 -9.17 3.69 -5.27
N GLY A 112 -8.19 4.38 -5.82
CA GLY A 112 -6.79 3.98 -5.82
C GLY A 112 -6.05 4.38 -4.55
N LEU A 113 -4.76 4.08 -4.51
CA LEU A 113 -3.90 4.29 -3.33
C LEU A 113 -3.92 5.74 -2.83
N LYS A 114 -3.85 6.73 -3.73
CA LYS A 114 -3.84 8.15 -3.34
C LYS A 114 -5.13 8.63 -2.67
N ALA A 115 -6.25 8.00 -2.98
CA ALA A 115 -7.51 8.30 -2.31
C ALA A 115 -7.49 7.87 -0.83
N HIS A 116 -6.73 6.83 -0.50
CA HIS A 116 -6.63 6.27 0.84
C HIS A 116 -5.40 6.74 1.61
N ASP A 117 -4.29 6.97 0.91
CA ASP A 117 -3.08 7.57 1.47
C ASP A 117 -2.51 8.63 0.51
N PRO A 118 -2.90 9.90 0.65
CA PRO A 118 -2.45 10.97 -0.24
C PRO A 118 -0.95 11.27 -0.15
N ARG A 119 -0.22 10.67 0.81
CA ARG A 119 1.23 10.85 0.97
C ARG A 119 2.03 10.00 0.00
N VAL A 120 1.41 9.02 -0.68
CA VAL A 120 2.11 8.19 -1.65
C VAL A 120 2.57 9.01 -2.84
N ALA A 121 3.79 8.78 -3.28
CA ALA A 121 4.40 9.44 -4.41
C ALA A 121 4.66 8.45 -5.55
N LEU A 122 4.23 8.82 -6.76
CA LEU A 122 4.59 8.09 -7.96
C LEU A 122 6.00 8.54 -8.41
N ARG A 123 6.88 7.59 -8.69
CA ARG A 123 8.26 7.82 -9.15
C ARG A 123 8.57 6.92 -10.34
N THR A 124 9.09 7.50 -11.41
CA THR A 124 9.60 6.76 -12.57
C THR A 124 11.12 6.89 -12.60
N THR A 125 11.79 5.77 -12.70
CA THR A 125 13.25 5.65 -12.77
C THR A 125 13.62 4.71 -13.91
N ALA A 126 14.92 4.56 -14.20
CA ALA A 126 15.39 3.55 -15.15
C ALA A 126 14.97 2.11 -14.76
N GLY A 127 14.72 1.85 -13.48
CA GLY A 127 14.23 0.56 -12.97
C GLY A 127 12.72 0.34 -13.10
N GLY A 128 11.98 1.33 -13.63
CA GLY A 128 10.52 1.28 -13.80
C GLY A 128 9.77 2.31 -12.96
N THR A 129 8.45 2.18 -12.96
CA THR A 129 7.56 3.06 -12.19
C THR A 129 7.24 2.43 -10.84
N HIS A 130 7.31 3.23 -9.79
CA HIS A 130 7.12 2.82 -8.41
C HIS A 130 6.20 3.78 -7.67
N VAL A 131 5.39 3.25 -6.80
CA VAL A 131 4.72 4.00 -5.73
C VAL A 131 5.58 3.91 -4.50
N ARG A 132 5.85 5.05 -3.85
CA ARG A 132 6.63 5.12 -2.61
C ARG A 132 5.84 5.78 -1.50
N TRP A 133 5.97 5.23 -0.31
CA TRP A 133 5.46 5.79 0.95
C TRP A 133 6.55 6.57 1.67
N PRO A 134 6.18 7.52 2.54
CA PRO A 134 7.15 8.25 3.37
C PRO A 134 8.02 7.35 4.26
N SER A 135 7.52 6.18 4.64
CA SER A 135 8.28 5.16 5.38
C SER A 135 9.45 4.56 4.59
N GLY A 136 9.49 4.75 3.27
CA GLY A 136 10.44 4.09 2.37
C GLY A 136 9.90 2.80 1.75
N ALA A 137 8.75 2.30 2.19
CA ALA A 137 8.08 1.18 1.53
C ALA A 137 7.77 1.52 0.07
N GLU A 138 7.81 0.51 -0.80
CA GLU A 138 7.56 0.72 -2.22
C GLU A 138 6.74 -0.40 -2.87
N ALA A 139 5.94 -0.03 -3.87
CA ALA A 139 5.30 -0.96 -4.79
C ALA A 139 5.73 -0.66 -6.23
N LYS A 140 6.28 -1.64 -6.93
CA LYS A 140 6.64 -1.53 -8.34
C LYS A 140 5.41 -1.83 -9.21
N LEU A 141 5.20 -1.03 -10.25
CA LEU A 141 4.10 -1.18 -11.19
C LEU A 141 4.56 -1.94 -12.43
N PHE A 142 3.73 -2.89 -12.87
CA PHE A 142 3.98 -3.70 -14.04
C PHE A 142 2.75 -3.72 -14.94
N GLY A 143 3.00 -3.78 -16.27
CA GLY A 143 2.03 -4.30 -17.23
C GLY A 143 2.24 -5.80 -17.38
N ALA A 144 1.19 -6.54 -17.70
CA ALA A 144 1.22 -7.98 -17.95
C ALA A 144 0.35 -8.35 -19.15
N HIS A 145 0.43 -7.57 -20.23
CA HIS A 145 -0.37 -7.78 -21.42
C HIS A 145 0.21 -8.87 -22.35
N THR A 146 1.53 -9.04 -22.33
CA THR A 146 2.24 -9.98 -23.20
C THR A 146 3.04 -10.99 -22.37
N PRO A 147 3.37 -12.18 -22.95
CA PRO A 147 4.26 -13.14 -22.30
C PRO A 147 5.61 -12.52 -21.86
N ASP A 148 6.16 -11.62 -22.68
CA ASP A 148 7.42 -10.92 -22.37
C ASP A 148 7.29 -10.01 -21.15
N ASP A 149 6.13 -9.40 -20.93
CA ASP A 149 5.86 -8.59 -19.74
C ASP A 149 5.84 -9.48 -18.50
N VAL A 150 5.28 -10.68 -18.60
CA VAL A 150 5.24 -11.65 -17.48
C VAL A 150 6.66 -12.09 -17.08
N GLU A 151 7.57 -12.26 -18.05
CA GLU A 151 8.97 -12.58 -17.74
C GLU A 151 9.66 -11.47 -16.93
N ARG A 152 9.28 -10.21 -17.13
CA ARG A 152 9.81 -9.07 -16.35
C ARG A 152 9.40 -9.10 -14.88
N LEU A 153 8.32 -9.82 -14.54
CA LEU A 153 7.89 -9.98 -13.14
C LEU A 153 8.91 -10.77 -12.31
N ARG A 154 9.73 -11.62 -12.94
CA ARG A 154 10.82 -12.36 -12.28
C ARG A 154 11.93 -11.44 -11.78
N SER A 155 12.08 -10.26 -12.39
CA SER A 155 13.10 -9.30 -11.97
C SER A 155 12.66 -8.54 -10.72
N GLY A 156 13.51 -8.50 -9.71
CA GLY A 156 13.31 -7.58 -8.59
C GLY A 156 13.05 -8.20 -7.22
N GLY A 157 13.34 -9.49 -7.05
CA GLY A 157 13.34 -10.16 -5.75
C GLY A 157 11.94 -10.43 -5.17
N ASN A 158 11.93 -10.90 -3.94
CA ASN A 158 10.70 -11.28 -3.24
C ASN A 158 9.81 -10.05 -2.97
N ARG A 159 8.51 -10.28 -3.04
CA ARG A 159 7.47 -9.33 -2.70
C ARG A 159 6.66 -9.84 -1.53
N CYS A 160 6.40 -8.98 -0.56
CA CYS A 160 5.54 -9.35 0.57
C CYS A 160 4.05 -9.25 0.22
N LEU A 161 3.69 -8.47 -0.80
CA LEU A 161 2.32 -8.35 -1.29
C LEU A 161 2.32 -8.08 -2.79
N VAL A 162 1.45 -8.76 -3.52
CA VAL A 162 1.20 -8.53 -4.95
C VAL A 162 -0.28 -8.27 -5.15
N TRP A 163 -0.60 -7.14 -5.75
CA TRP A 163 -1.95 -6.79 -6.17
C TRP A 163 -2.09 -6.96 -7.69
N LEU A 164 -2.99 -7.84 -8.11
CA LEU A 164 -3.38 -8.02 -9.50
C LEU A 164 -4.66 -7.22 -9.73
N GLU A 165 -4.59 -6.19 -10.59
CA GLU A 165 -5.72 -5.35 -10.95
C GLU A 165 -6.21 -5.74 -12.35
N GLU A 166 -7.48 -6.10 -12.46
CA GLU A 166 -8.14 -6.50 -13.71
C GLU A 166 -7.38 -7.63 -14.49
N ALA A 167 -6.87 -8.62 -13.76
CA ALA A 167 -6.17 -9.76 -14.34
C ALA A 167 -7.14 -10.76 -14.99
#